data_6c11d4c8b120a47f9a9f538dc7b0aa7c
#
_entry.id   6c11d4c8b120a47f9a9f538dc7b0aa7c
#
_cell.length_a   1.000
_cell.length_b   1.000
_cell.length_c   1.000
_cell.angle_alpha   90.00
_cell.angle_beta   90.00
_cell.angle_gamma   90.00
#
_symmetry.space_group_name_H-M   'P 1'
#
loop_
_entity.id
_entity.type
_entity.pdbx_description
1 polymer ?
#
loop_
_entity_poly.entity_id
_entity_poly.type
_entity_poly.pdbx_seq_one_letter_code
_entity_poly.pdbx_strand_id
1 'polypeptide(L)'
;MKIELIRLRFNDTHSYKYKPFKYCCDEIQNDKAIVFTGEDINDIGGEYEYDGVSIPQLCTSHTEVITSYEDEWEQTDNYPIQFCPHCGEMIEISVVDEIDVSDKYEELTKQRDELWKRCQRTDSKKKESELRNHVKKLDDQIDDFYGLDEWKGEY
;
A
#
# COMPACT_ATOMS: atom_id res chain seq x y z
N MET A 1 16.45 -2.13 -14.48
CA MET A 1 15.01 -1.81 -14.45
C MET A 1 14.81 -0.50 -13.71
N LYS A 2 14.04 0.45 -14.27
CA LYS A 2 13.81 1.75 -13.64
C LYS A 2 12.35 1.86 -13.20
N ILE A 3 12.13 2.21 -11.92
CA ILE A 3 10.81 2.41 -11.31
C ILE A 3 10.71 3.86 -10.85
N GLU A 4 9.79 4.62 -11.44
CA GLU A 4 9.54 6.01 -11.09
C GLU A 4 8.30 6.10 -10.20
N LEU A 5 8.46 6.73 -9.05
CA LEU A 5 7.40 6.91 -8.06
C LEU A 5 6.89 8.35 -8.08
N ILE A 6 5.59 8.49 -7.85
CA ILE A 6 4.92 9.74 -7.51
C ILE A 6 4.61 9.69 -6.03
N ARG A 7 5.06 10.68 -5.26
CA ARG A 7 4.67 10.85 -3.87
C ARG A 7 3.32 11.54 -3.81
N LEU A 8 2.36 10.94 -3.12
CA LEU A 8 1.08 11.56 -2.77
C LEU A 8 1.15 12.04 -1.35
N ARG A 9 0.99 13.33 -1.12
CA ARG A 9 0.95 13.91 0.22
C ARG A 9 -0.48 14.23 0.60
N PHE A 10 -0.91 13.80 1.80
CA PHE A 10 -2.23 14.08 2.36
C PHE A 10 -2.12 14.19 3.88
N ASN A 11 -2.56 15.33 4.40
CA ASN A 11 -2.35 15.72 5.80
C ASN A 11 -0.87 15.63 6.21
N ASP A 12 -0.57 14.95 7.32
CA ASP A 12 0.79 14.77 7.83
C ASP A 12 1.42 13.44 7.35
N THR A 13 0.76 12.74 6.43
CA THR A 13 1.20 11.47 5.86
C THR A 13 1.48 11.56 4.37
N HIS A 14 2.14 10.55 3.83
CA HIS A 14 2.28 10.40 2.39
C HIS A 14 2.29 8.92 1.99
N SER A 15 1.94 8.68 0.75
CA SER A 15 2.04 7.39 0.10
C SER A 15 2.75 7.53 -1.24
N TYR A 16 2.94 6.43 -1.93
CA TYR A 16 3.58 6.44 -3.23
C TYR A 16 2.73 5.70 -4.25
N LYS A 17 2.77 6.18 -5.49
CA LYS A 17 2.28 5.44 -6.65
C LYS A 17 3.40 5.32 -7.67
N TYR A 18 3.51 4.17 -8.30
CA TYR A 18 4.47 3.99 -9.39
C TYR A 18 3.87 4.40 -10.73
N LYS A 19 4.70 4.99 -11.60
CA LYS A 19 4.37 5.15 -13.00
C LYS A 19 4.48 3.80 -13.71
N PRO A 20 3.75 3.57 -14.80
CA PRO A 20 3.91 2.38 -15.62
C PRO A 20 5.38 2.14 -15.96
N PHE A 21 5.90 0.96 -15.72
CA PHE A 21 7.27 0.59 -16.01
C PHE A 21 7.33 -0.82 -16.63
N LYS A 22 8.47 -1.14 -17.25
CA LYS A 22 8.69 -2.46 -17.82
C LYS A 22 9.56 -3.30 -16.90
N TYR A 23 9.15 -4.53 -16.68
CA TYR A 23 9.98 -5.51 -16.02
C TYR A 23 11.24 -5.80 -16.82
N CYS A 24 12.34 -6.10 -16.14
CA CYS A 24 13.61 -6.46 -16.79
C CYS A 24 13.59 -7.89 -17.35
N CYS A 25 12.74 -8.75 -16.83
CA CYS A 25 12.52 -10.12 -17.32
C CYS A 25 11.13 -10.62 -16.89
N ASP A 26 10.65 -11.69 -17.52
CA ASP A 26 9.35 -12.27 -17.23
C ASP A 26 9.31 -12.98 -15.86
N GLU A 27 10.46 -13.47 -15.40
CA GLU A 27 10.58 -14.19 -14.14
C GLU A 27 10.29 -13.28 -12.95
N ILE A 28 10.83 -12.05 -12.91
CA ILE A 28 10.59 -11.12 -11.79
C ILE A 28 9.11 -10.71 -11.72
N GLN A 29 8.45 -10.61 -12.86
CA GLN A 29 7.04 -10.25 -12.93
C GLN A 29 6.13 -11.31 -12.28
N ASN A 30 6.53 -12.58 -12.39
CA ASN A 30 5.74 -13.71 -11.93
C ASN A 30 6.20 -14.26 -10.58
N ASP A 31 7.27 -13.72 -10.02
CA ASP A 31 7.82 -14.15 -8.74
C ASP A 31 7.04 -13.55 -7.58
N LYS A 32 6.29 -14.42 -6.88
CA LYS A 32 5.47 -14.02 -5.72
C LYS A 32 6.30 -13.68 -4.47
N ALA A 33 7.58 -14.06 -4.46
CA ALA A 33 8.48 -13.68 -3.37
C ALA A 33 9.03 -12.26 -3.54
N ILE A 34 8.81 -11.62 -4.68
CA ILE A 34 9.17 -10.23 -4.90
C ILE A 34 7.99 -9.34 -4.49
N VAL A 35 8.23 -8.49 -3.53
CA VAL A 35 7.23 -7.54 -3.01
C VAL A 35 7.77 -6.13 -3.03
N PHE A 36 6.86 -5.17 -3.09
CA PHE A 36 7.20 -3.75 -3.00
C PHE A 36 6.82 -3.28 -1.59
N THR A 37 7.80 -2.93 -0.77
CA THR A 37 7.53 -2.46 0.58
C THR A 37 7.88 -1.00 0.72
N GLY A 38 6.98 -0.23 1.30
CA GLY A 38 7.19 1.16 1.68
C GLY A 38 6.96 1.38 3.16
N GLU A 39 6.62 0.32 3.88
CA GLU A 39 6.39 0.37 5.30
C GLU A 39 7.69 0.15 6.05
N ASP A 40 7.86 0.84 7.15
CA ASP A 40 9.00 0.68 8.03
C ASP A 40 9.12 -0.75 8.53
N ILE A 41 10.27 -1.35 8.22
CA ILE A 41 10.69 -2.65 8.75
C ILE A 41 10.98 -2.57 10.27
N ASN A 42 10.74 -1.44 10.90
CA ASN A 42 11.03 -1.19 12.31
C ASN A 42 9.79 -1.28 13.21
N ASP A 43 8.97 -2.32 13.05
CA ASP A 43 8.00 -2.67 14.08
C ASP A 43 8.71 -3.42 15.23
N ILE A 44 9.50 -2.68 15.99
CA ILE A 44 10.02 -3.14 17.27
C ILE A 44 9.28 -2.36 18.35
N GLY A 45 8.09 -2.85 18.73
CA GLY A 45 7.47 -2.45 19.98
C GLY A 45 6.17 -1.70 19.97
N GLY A 46 5.38 -1.77 18.92
CA GLY A 46 3.95 -1.40 18.99
C GLY A 46 3.64 0.09 19.14
N GLU A 47 4.56 0.98 18.92
CA GLU A 47 4.32 2.40 18.69
C GLU A 47 4.74 2.71 17.26
N TYR A 48 3.75 2.91 16.40
CA TYR A 48 3.96 3.35 15.02
C TYR A 48 4.47 4.80 15.01
N GLU A 49 5.75 5.01 15.14
CA GLU A 49 6.38 6.24 14.68
C GLU A 49 6.56 6.12 13.16
N TYR A 50 5.53 6.58 12.46
CA TYR A 50 5.58 6.78 11.01
C TYR A 50 6.47 7.99 10.75
N ASP A 51 7.76 7.79 10.55
CA ASP A 51 8.68 8.88 10.22
C ASP A 51 8.59 9.29 8.74
N GLY A 52 7.66 8.70 8.01
CA GLY A 52 7.21 9.15 6.69
C GLY A 52 8.27 9.38 5.62
N VAL A 53 9.49 8.91 5.79
CA VAL A 53 10.63 9.29 4.94
C VAL A 53 11.14 8.15 4.07
N SER A 54 10.81 6.89 4.37
CA SER A 54 11.35 5.78 3.59
C SER A 54 10.72 5.68 2.20
N ILE A 55 11.55 5.77 1.19
CA ILE A 55 11.15 5.48 -0.18
C ILE A 55 10.92 3.97 -0.30
N PRO A 56 9.77 3.55 -0.86
CA PRO A 56 9.49 2.13 -1.09
C PRO A 56 10.63 1.42 -1.81
N GLN A 57 10.89 0.19 -1.39
CA GLN A 57 11.95 -0.64 -1.95
C GLN A 57 11.36 -1.94 -2.51
N LEU A 58 11.98 -2.47 -3.54
CA LEU A 58 11.69 -3.82 -4.01
C LEU A 58 12.46 -4.81 -3.14
N CYS A 59 11.75 -5.80 -2.61
CA CYS A 59 12.30 -6.76 -1.66
C CYS A 59 12.01 -8.18 -2.09
N THR A 60 12.87 -9.11 -1.68
CA THR A 60 12.48 -10.53 -1.58
C THR A 60 11.82 -10.74 -0.23
N SER A 61 10.65 -11.37 -0.25
CA SER A 61 9.88 -11.70 0.97
C SER A 61 10.06 -13.16 1.31
N HIS A 62 10.33 -13.45 2.57
CA HIS A 62 10.42 -14.79 3.11
C HIS A 62 9.51 -14.92 4.33
N THR A 63 8.58 -15.87 4.27
CA THR A 63 7.67 -16.14 5.40
C THR A 63 8.01 -17.49 5.99
N GLU A 64 8.21 -17.52 7.30
CA GLU A 64 8.40 -18.75 8.07
C GLU A 64 7.36 -18.85 9.20
N VAL A 65 7.01 -20.10 9.53
CA VAL A 65 6.16 -20.39 10.67
C VAL A 65 7.02 -20.62 11.87
N ILE A 66 6.85 -19.80 12.89
CA ILE A 66 7.55 -19.93 14.17
C ILE A 66 6.61 -20.60 15.16
N THR A 67 7.05 -21.74 15.70
CA THR A 67 6.29 -22.50 16.71
C THR A 67 6.94 -22.33 18.07
N SER A 68 6.19 -21.81 19.04
CA SER A 68 6.55 -21.84 20.45
C SER A 68 5.76 -22.93 21.19
N TYR A 69 6.02 -23.10 22.47
CA TYR A 69 5.32 -24.11 23.29
C TYR A 69 3.81 -23.87 23.41
N GLU A 70 3.36 -22.62 23.24
CA GLU A 70 1.97 -22.21 23.45
C GLU A 70 1.30 -21.64 22.21
N ASP A 71 2.09 -21.13 21.21
CA ASP A 71 1.58 -20.45 20.04
C ASP A 71 2.37 -20.78 18.77
N GLU A 72 1.69 -20.62 17.64
CA GLU A 72 2.25 -20.70 16.29
C GLU A 72 1.89 -19.41 15.57
N TRP A 73 2.90 -18.74 14.97
CA TRP A 73 2.68 -17.52 14.19
C TRP A 73 3.55 -17.49 12.94
N GLU A 74 3.10 -16.76 11.95
CA GLU A 74 3.87 -16.49 10.74
C GLU A 74 4.71 -15.23 10.94
N GLN A 75 5.99 -15.32 10.58
CA GLN A 75 6.89 -14.17 10.51
C GLN A 75 7.33 -14.00 9.06
N THR A 76 7.20 -12.76 8.56
CA THR A 76 7.62 -12.40 7.21
C THR A 76 8.75 -11.39 7.27
N ASP A 77 9.89 -11.77 6.69
CA ASP A 77 11.06 -10.90 6.56
C ASP A 77 11.20 -10.42 5.12
N ASN A 78 11.43 -9.12 4.94
CA ASN A 78 11.62 -8.49 3.64
C ASN A 78 13.06 -8.00 3.49
N TYR A 79 13.73 -8.46 2.45
CA TYR A 79 15.14 -8.13 2.16
C TYR A 79 15.23 -7.26 0.90
N PRO A 80 15.63 -5.97 1.01
CA PRO A 80 15.76 -5.09 -0.15
C PRO A 80 16.73 -5.63 -1.19
N ILE A 81 16.34 -5.52 -2.46
CA ILE A 81 17.16 -5.94 -3.60
C ILE A 81 17.53 -4.75 -4.48
N GLN A 82 18.79 -4.69 -4.91
CA GLN A 82 19.29 -3.69 -5.85
C GLN A 82 19.46 -4.25 -7.27
N PHE A 83 19.41 -5.56 -7.41
CA PHE A 83 19.52 -6.25 -8.69
C PHE A 83 18.43 -7.30 -8.79
N CYS A 84 17.92 -7.49 -10.00
CA CYS A 84 16.99 -8.58 -10.27
C CYS A 84 17.63 -9.94 -9.95
N PRO A 85 17.03 -10.77 -9.09
CA PRO A 85 17.62 -12.06 -8.73
C PRO A 85 17.64 -13.06 -9.89
N HIS A 86 16.88 -12.82 -10.96
CA HIS A 86 16.76 -13.71 -12.10
C HIS A 86 17.70 -13.32 -13.25
N CYS A 87 17.73 -12.05 -13.66
CA CYS A 87 18.51 -11.60 -14.81
C CYS A 87 19.73 -10.74 -14.45
N GLY A 88 19.88 -10.32 -13.19
CA GLY A 88 20.99 -9.48 -12.74
C GLY A 88 20.89 -8.00 -13.13
N GLU A 89 19.82 -7.57 -13.77
CA GLU A 89 19.60 -6.17 -14.11
C GLU A 89 19.52 -5.30 -12.86
N MET A 90 20.17 -4.14 -12.89
CA MET A 90 20.10 -3.18 -11.79
C MET A 90 18.69 -2.59 -11.66
N ILE A 91 18.21 -2.43 -10.43
CA ILE A 91 16.93 -1.86 -10.08
C ILE A 91 17.15 -0.46 -9.53
N GLU A 92 16.63 0.55 -10.21
CA GLU A 92 16.69 1.94 -9.79
C GLU A 92 15.28 2.41 -9.43
N ILE A 93 15.09 2.90 -8.21
CA ILE A 93 13.83 3.47 -7.72
C ILE A 93 14.06 4.94 -7.44
N SER A 94 13.20 5.80 -7.97
CA SER A 94 13.32 7.25 -7.78
C SER A 94 11.96 7.93 -7.68
N VAL A 95 11.81 8.88 -6.75
CA VAL A 95 10.66 9.77 -6.70
C VAL A 95 10.87 10.88 -7.73
N VAL A 96 9.95 10.97 -8.68
CA VAL A 96 10.05 11.92 -9.81
C VAL A 96 9.02 13.03 -9.75
N ASP A 97 8.01 12.92 -8.86
CA ASP A 97 6.95 13.90 -8.72
C ASP A 97 6.35 13.84 -7.31
N GLU A 98 5.73 14.95 -6.88
CA GLU A 98 5.00 15.03 -5.62
C GLU A 98 3.69 15.79 -5.85
N ILE A 99 2.57 15.20 -5.40
CA ILE A 99 1.24 15.76 -5.55
C ILE A 99 0.59 15.87 -4.17
N ASP A 100 0.15 17.08 -3.82
CA ASP A 100 -0.66 17.29 -2.63
C ASP A 100 -2.12 16.96 -2.95
N VAL A 101 -2.66 15.97 -2.26
CA VAL A 101 -4.04 15.50 -2.42
C VAL A 101 -4.86 15.67 -1.14
N SER A 102 -4.37 16.46 -0.19
CA SER A 102 -4.99 16.67 1.13
C SER A 102 -6.45 17.09 1.02
N ASP A 103 -6.76 18.11 0.22
CA ASP A 103 -8.13 18.61 0.05
C ASP A 103 -9.08 17.51 -0.44
N LYS A 104 -8.63 16.71 -1.40
CA LYS A 104 -9.45 15.62 -1.95
C LYS A 104 -9.64 14.49 -0.95
N TYR A 105 -8.59 14.14 -0.22
CA TYR A 105 -8.65 13.13 0.83
C TYR A 105 -9.62 13.53 1.95
N GLU A 106 -9.53 14.79 2.42
CA GLU A 106 -10.42 15.33 3.45
C GLU A 106 -11.89 15.37 2.98
N GLU A 107 -12.13 15.77 1.74
CA GLU A 107 -13.46 15.79 1.17
C GLU A 107 -14.09 14.40 1.13
N LEU A 108 -13.36 13.38 0.63
CA LEU A 108 -13.85 11.99 0.59
C LEU A 108 -14.10 11.44 1.98
N THR A 109 -13.19 11.68 2.91
CA THR A 109 -13.34 11.25 4.31
C THR A 109 -14.58 11.86 4.96
N LYS A 110 -14.81 13.16 4.75
CA LYS A 110 -16.00 13.84 5.25
C LYS A 110 -17.30 13.28 4.65
N GLN A 111 -17.32 13.06 3.35
CA GLN A 111 -18.48 12.47 2.66
C GLN A 111 -18.79 11.06 3.19
N ARG A 112 -17.74 10.22 3.37
CA ARG A 112 -17.85 8.88 3.96
C ARG A 112 -18.46 8.93 5.35
N ASP A 113 -17.96 9.80 6.23
CA ASP A 113 -18.41 9.92 7.60
C ASP A 113 -19.85 10.42 7.71
N GLU A 114 -20.25 11.34 6.83
CA GLU A 114 -21.65 11.80 6.76
C GLU A 114 -22.62 10.68 6.32
N LEU A 115 -22.22 9.90 5.32
CA LEU A 115 -23.00 8.74 4.87
C LEU A 115 -23.05 7.65 5.93
N TRP A 116 -21.96 7.40 6.63
CA TRP A 116 -21.92 6.44 7.74
C TRP A 116 -22.86 6.82 8.88
N LYS A 117 -22.85 8.10 9.28
CA LYS A 117 -23.82 8.63 10.28
C LYS A 117 -25.27 8.47 9.84
N ARG A 118 -25.56 8.64 8.55
CA ARG A 118 -26.91 8.42 7.99
C ARG A 118 -27.28 6.94 7.96
N CYS A 119 -26.32 6.07 7.67
CA CYS A 119 -26.49 4.62 7.72
C CYS A 119 -26.91 4.16 9.12
N GLN A 120 -26.22 4.64 10.16
CA GLN A 120 -26.51 4.29 11.56
C GLN A 120 -27.89 4.78 12.06
N ARG A 121 -28.47 5.80 11.42
CA ARG A 121 -29.75 6.41 11.83
C ARG A 121 -30.94 5.92 11.03
N THR A 122 -30.73 5.05 10.06
CA THR A 122 -31.84 4.59 9.20
C THR A 122 -32.47 3.30 9.74
N ASP A 123 -33.78 3.26 9.82
CA ASP A 123 -34.57 2.08 10.26
C ASP A 123 -34.91 1.15 9.08
N SER A 124 -34.65 1.56 7.85
CA SER A 124 -34.96 0.81 6.65
C SER A 124 -33.75 -0.03 6.19
N LYS A 125 -33.87 -1.35 6.29
CA LYS A 125 -32.82 -2.30 5.82
C LYS A 125 -32.41 -2.08 4.35
N LYS A 126 -33.35 -1.73 3.47
CA LYS A 126 -33.03 -1.46 2.06
C LYS A 126 -32.19 -0.19 1.93
N LYS A 127 -32.60 0.89 2.59
CA LYS A 127 -31.85 2.15 2.61
C LYS A 127 -30.47 1.98 3.25
N GLU A 128 -30.39 1.21 4.32
CA GLU A 128 -29.13 0.89 4.98
C GLU A 128 -28.16 0.20 4.02
N SER A 129 -28.62 -0.82 3.28
CA SER A 129 -27.81 -1.53 2.30
C SER A 129 -27.31 -0.61 1.17
N GLU A 130 -28.19 0.28 0.66
CA GLU A 130 -27.81 1.27 -0.35
C GLU A 130 -26.73 2.25 0.17
N LEU A 131 -26.87 2.73 1.40
CA LEU A 131 -25.91 3.63 2.05
C LEU A 131 -24.57 2.93 2.31
N ARG A 132 -24.58 1.68 2.80
CA ARG A 132 -23.35 0.88 2.99
C ARG A 132 -22.58 0.68 1.69
N ASN A 133 -23.29 0.45 0.58
CA ASN A 133 -22.64 0.33 -0.74
C ASN A 133 -21.98 1.66 -1.19
N HIS A 134 -22.58 2.81 -0.84
CA HIS A 134 -21.94 4.10 -1.12
C HIS A 134 -20.74 4.36 -0.21
N VAL A 135 -20.83 4.03 1.07
CA VAL A 135 -19.69 4.10 2.01
C VAL A 135 -18.54 3.27 1.48
N LYS A 136 -18.79 2.01 1.11
CA LYS A 136 -17.76 1.14 0.56
C LYS A 136 -17.07 1.74 -0.67
N LYS A 137 -17.80 2.36 -1.59
CA LYS A 137 -17.20 3.02 -2.76
C LYS A 137 -16.32 4.21 -2.39
N LEU A 138 -16.62 4.91 -1.30
CA LEU A 138 -15.77 5.99 -0.81
C LEU A 138 -14.56 5.44 -0.07
N ASP A 139 -14.72 4.36 0.69
CA ASP A 139 -13.60 3.66 1.30
C ASP A 139 -12.63 3.16 0.22
N ASP A 140 -13.12 2.48 -0.83
CA ASP A 140 -12.30 2.05 -1.97
C ASP A 140 -11.52 3.23 -2.61
N GLN A 141 -12.12 4.44 -2.69
CA GLN A 141 -11.45 5.65 -3.20
C GLN A 141 -10.44 6.25 -2.21
N ILE A 142 -10.69 6.13 -0.92
CA ILE A 142 -9.77 6.58 0.14
C ILE A 142 -8.58 5.62 0.20
N ASP A 143 -8.82 4.32 0.14
CA ASP A 143 -7.79 3.29 0.14
C ASP A 143 -6.86 3.44 -1.08
N ASP A 144 -7.38 3.94 -2.20
CA ASP A 144 -6.59 4.26 -3.39
C ASP A 144 -5.44 5.27 -3.13
N PHE A 145 -5.53 6.09 -2.08
CA PHE A 145 -4.44 6.99 -1.70
C PHE A 145 -3.28 6.25 -1.00
N TYR A 146 -3.56 5.13 -0.34
CA TYR A 146 -2.54 4.35 0.36
C TYR A 146 -1.80 3.33 -0.53
N GLY A 147 -2.22 3.19 -1.77
CA GLY A 147 -1.98 2.08 -2.64
C GLY A 147 -0.60 1.90 -3.26
N LEU A 148 0.32 1.27 -2.56
CA LEU A 148 1.33 0.39 -3.17
C LEU A 148 1.08 -1.08 -2.82
N ASP A 149 -0.12 -1.41 -2.34
CA ASP A 149 -0.47 -2.73 -1.82
C ASP A 149 -0.34 -3.87 -2.83
N GLU A 150 -0.25 -3.57 -4.10
CA GLU A 150 -0.03 -4.58 -5.10
C GLU A 150 1.03 -4.13 -6.09
N TRP A 151 2.20 -4.73 -5.98
CA TRP A 151 3.19 -4.84 -7.03
C TRP A 151 2.56 -5.57 -8.25
N LYS A 152 1.76 -4.86 -9.00
CA LYS A 152 1.24 -5.31 -10.28
C LYS A 152 1.52 -4.21 -11.28
N GLY A 153 2.61 -4.39 -12.02
CA GLY A 153 2.84 -3.60 -13.20
C GLY A 153 1.61 -3.69 -14.11
N GLU A 154 1.09 -2.57 -14.56
CA GLU A 154 0.11 -2.57 -15.63
C GLU A 154 0.78 -3.03 -16.92
N TYR A 155 0.10 -3.92 -17.62
CA TYR A 155 0.52 -4.52 -18.90
C TYR A 155 0.33 -3.57 -20.07
#